data_f0fb3ffd0f88d2c2a520b132f2148712
#
_entry.id   f0fb3ffd0f88d2c2a520b132f2148712
#
_cell.length_a   1.000
_cell.length_b   1.000
_cell.length_c   1.000
_cell.angle_alpha   90.00
_cell.angle_beta   90.00
_cell.angle_gamma   90.00
#
_symmetry.space_group_name_H-M   'P 1'
#
loop_
_entity.id
_entity.type
_entity.pdbx_description
1 polymer ?
#
loop_
_entity_poly.entity_id
_entity_poly.type
_entity_poly.pdbx_seq_one_letter_code
_entity_poly.pdbx_strand_id
1 'polypeptide(L)'
;MGDVGLGIYHMVFNFLMICIALTTTGIPTALSCLVAKESALKAKKDANIFFVSTLYVAFFISLLISLLVSFNSTYLSFRLLQDENLNLFILSICPAIVIITISNVLRSYFYGIKKVMVPAIGQVIEQITRILFVFLLAMYINDKAMICYITLLGISIGESTNVIYMSISLYKESSLYNKFTIRLKDFYYASMETLKMALPITCNKMSSVILQSVSSMIVPSRLVLSGMTYSKSIGLYGILNGMVMPFVYIPFTIGSALVVNLIPSISQEIALNKYKKVKMKINYSLALTIGVGILSSIFFYFYGKELCIIVFNNKTAGEYLKSMYLAPLFLCLNQTLSSILHAIRKEVIASINTILGMVIQVVALYFLLPLPSLNIYAYIYIVTATAILTTILHTIVLIKALRELKY
;
A
#
# COMPACT_ATOMS: atom_id res chain seq x y z
N MET A 1 9.47 -20.42 -5.69
CA MET A 1 9.96 -19.26 -6.48
C MET A 1 11.49 -19.10 -6.41
N GLY A 2 12.12 -19.22 -5.25
CA GLY A 2 13.52 -18.85 -5.03
C GLY A 2 13.71 -17.32 -4.97
N ASP A 3 14.94 -16.87 -4.69
CA ASP A 3 15.25 -15.48 -4.40
C ASP A 3 15.03 -14.57 -5.63
N VAL A 4 15.41 -15.06 -6.82
CA VAL A 4 15.23 -14.32 -8.09
C VAL A 4 13.75 -14.19 -8.44
N GLY A 5 12.96 -15.25 -8.29
CA GLY A 5 11.52 -15.22 -8.54
C GLY A 5 10.78 -14.27 -7.59
N LEU A 6 11.19 -14.20 -6.32
CA LEU A 6 10.69 -13.20 -5.37
C LEU A 6 11.02 -11.77 -5.81
N GLY A 7 12.23 -11.53 -6.32
CA GLY A 7 12.62 -10.22 -6.85
C GLY A 7 11.76 -9.78 -8.02
N ILE A 8 11.58 -10.67 -9.01
CA ILE A 8 10.71 -10.43 -10.18
C ILE A 8 9.26 -10.15 -9.71
N TYR A 9 8.72 -11.00 -8.83
CA TYR A 9 7.39 -10.80 -8.26
C TYR A 9 7.22 -9.41 -7.65
N HIS A 10 8.16 -8.96 -6.81
CA HIS A 10 8.08 -7.64 -6.19
C HIS A 10 8.21 -6.47 -7.17
N MET A 11 9.04 -6.61 -8.21
CA MET A 11 9.13 -5.58 -9.26
C MET A 11 7.83 -5.45 -10.03
N VAL A 12 7.24 -6.56 -10.46
CA VAL A 12 5.96 -6.58 -11.19
C VAL A 12 4.82 -6.12 -10.29
N PHE A 13 4.80 -6.53 -9.01
CA PHE A 13 3.81 -6.10 -8.03
C PHE A 13 3.88 -4.59 -7.77
N ASN A 14 5.06 -4.01 -7.65
CA ASN A 14 5.22 -2.55 -7.51
C ASN A 14 4.72 -1.80 -8.75
N PHE A 15 4.95 -2.34 -9.95
CA PHE A 15 4.38 -1.78 -11.17
C PHE A 15 2.84 -1.88 -11.17
N LEU A 16 2.27 -3.01 -10.75
CA LEU A 16 0.83 -3.16 -10.54
C LEU A 16 0.30 -2.09 -9.59
N MET A 17 1.01 -1.77 -8.50
CA MET A 17 0.62 -0.72 -7.55
C MET A 17 0.58 0.67 -8.18
N ILE A 18 1.48 0.98 -9.14
CA ILE A 18 1.39 2.23 -9.93
C ILE A 18 0.09 2.25 -10.74
N CYS A 19 -0.20 1.16 -11.46
CA CYS A 19 -1.42 1.07 -12.26
C CYS A 19 -2.68 1.23 -11.42
N ILE A 20 -2.72 0.59 -10.23
CA ILE A 20 -3.82 0.73 -9.27
C ILE A 20 -3.90 2.15 -8.71
N ALA A 21 -2.76 2.79 -8.45
CA ALA A 21 -2.75 4.18 -7.99
C ALA A 21 -3.36 5.13 -9.03
N LEU A 22 -3.10 4.90 -10.30
CA LEU A 22 -3.69 5.67 -11.40
C LEU A 22 -5.20 5.45 -11.53
N THR A 23 -5.68 4.23 -11.30
CA THR A 23 -7.10 3.87 -11.51
C THR A 23 -7.99 4.17 -10.32
N THR A 24 -7.49 4.01 -9.07
CA THR A 24 -8.39 3.93 -7.90
C THR A 24 -7.98 4.75 -6.69
N THR A 25 -6.83 5.43 -6.64
CA THR A 25 -6.34 5.95 -5.35
C THR A 25 -7.28 6.94 -4.65
N GLY A 26 -7.84 7.91 -5.36
CA GLY A 26 -8.76 8.91 -4.80
C GLY A 26 -10.24 8.53 -4.93
N ILE A 27 -10.58 7.76 -5.94
CA ILE A 27 -11.96 7.38 -6.28
C ILE A 27 -12.67 6.67 -5.12
N PRO A 28 -12.07 5.63 -4.47
CA PRO A 28 -12.69 4.97 -3.34
C PRO A 28 -13.00 5.90 -2.17
N THR A 29 -12.07 6.79 -1.84
CA THR A 29 -12.25 7.73 -0.72
C THR A 29 -13.36 8.74 -1.03
N ALA A 30 -13.37 9.31 -2.24
CA ALA A 30 -14.40 10.22 -2.68
C ALA A 30 -15.78 9.56 -2.68
N LEU A 31 -15.88 8.36 -3.28
CA LEU A 31 -17.14 7.62 -3.32
C LEU A 31 -17.68 7.30 -1.93
N SER A 32 -16.84 6.81 -1.02
CA SER A 32 -17.30 6.49 0.34
C SER A 32 -17.84 7.72 1.07
N CYS A 33 -17.22 8.89 0.89
CA CYS A 33 -17.69 10.15 1.46
C CYS A 33 -19.02 10.59 0.86
N LEU A 34 -19.17 10.53 -0.47
CA LEU A 34 -20.42 10.93 -1.16
C LEU A 34 -21.57 9.98 -0.81
N VAL A 35 -21.34 8.66 -0.83
CA VAL A 35 -22.33 7.67 -0.42
C VAL A 35 -22.71 7.85 1.05
N ALA A 36 -21.76 8.13 1.96
CA ALA A 36 -22.06 8.37 3.36
C ALA A 36 -22.93 9.62 3.55
N LYS A 37 -22.65 10.71 2.81
CA LYS A 37 -23.42 11.95 2.83
C LYS A 37 -24.86 11.69 2.39
N GLU A 38 -25.07 11.07 1.23
CA GLU A 38 -26.41 10.80 0.69
C GLU A 38 -27.18 9.77 1.55
N SER A 39 -26.48 8.78 2.11
CA SER A 39 -27.10 7.82 3.04
C SER A 39 -27.58 8.50 4.33
N ALA A 40 -26.85 9.48 4.85
CA ALA A 40 -27.24 10.26 6.02
C ALA A 40 -28.49 11.13 5.75
N LEU A 41 -28.62 11.64 4.54
CA LEU A 41 -29.80 12.40 4.08
C LEU A 41 -30.99 11.50 3.71
N LYS A 42 -30.86 10.18 3.91
CA LYS A 42 -31.84 9.14 3.48
C LYS A 42 -32.11 9.14 1.96
N ALA A 43 -31.26 9.75 1.17
CA ALA A 43 -31.33 9.83 -0.29
C ALA A 43 -30.66 8.58 -0.92
N LYS A 44 -31.18 7.38 -0.63
CA LYS A 44 -30.62 6.11 -1.13
C LYS A 44 -30.50 6.05 -2.66
N LYS A 45 -31.40 6.72 -3.38
CA LYS A 45 -31.36 6.78 -4.84
C LYS A 45 -30.09 7.46 -5.33
N ASP A 46 -29.72 8.59 -4.74
CA ASP A 46 -28.56 9.37 -5.14
C ASP A 46 -27.25 8.65 -4.78
N ALA A 47 -27.20 7.99 -3.61
CA ALA A 47 -26.06 7.14 -3.23
C ALA A 47 -25.80 6.04 -4.28
N ASN A 48 -26.85 5.42 -4.83
CA ASN A 48 -26.74 4.41 -5.86
C ASN A 48 -26.30 4.98 -7.21
N ILE A 49 -26.73 6.21 -7.56
CA ILE A 49 -26.26 6.90 -8.77
C ILE A 49 -24.76 7.18 -8.68
N PHE A 50 -24.27 7.67 -7.54
CA PHE A 50 -22.83 7.85 -7.30
C PHE A 50 -22.05 6.55 -7.44
N PHE A 51 -22.56 5.45 -6.87
CA PHE A 51 -21.92 4.15 -6.96
C PHE A 51 -21.81 3.64 -8.40
N VAL A 52 -22.95 3.61 -9.12
CA VAL A 52 -22.99 3.08 -10.49
C VAL A 52 -22.16 3.93 -11.44
N SER A 53 -22.28 5.26 -11.39
CA SER A 53 -21.50 6.16 -12.24
C SER A 53 -20.00 6.03 -11.97
N THR A 54 -19.59 5.94 -10.72
CA THR A 54 -18.18 5.73 -10.32
C THR A 54 -17.66 4.38 -10.80
N LEU A 55 -18.46 3.33 -10.69
CA LEU A 55 -18.09 1.98 -11.15
C LEU A 55 -17.82 1.95 -12.65
N TYR A 56 -18.69 2.57 -13.46
CA TYR A 56 -18.50 2.69 -14.91
C TYR A 56 -17.21 3.47 -15.25
N VAL A 57 -17.03 4.65 -14.66
CA VAL A 57 -15.85 5.48 -14.90
C VAL A 57 -14.56 4.74 -14.52
N ALA A 58 -14.52 4.14 -13.34
CA ALA A 58 -13.38 3.39 -12.86
C ALA A 58 -13.08 2.15 -13.73
N PHE A 59 -14.13 1.43 -14.17
CA PHE A 59 -14.01 0.30 -15.08
C PHE A 59 -13.38 0.72 -16.40
N PHE A 60 -13.87 1.77 -17.05
CA PHE A 60 -13.33 2.22 -18.33
C PHE A 60 -11.89 2.73 -18.20
N ILE A 61 -11.56 3.47 -17.15
CA ILE A 61 -10.20 3.92 -16.90
C ILE A 61 -9.26 2.73 -16.68
N SER A 62 -9.67 1.75 -15.87
CA SER A 62 -8.84 0.57 -15.59
C SER A 62 -8.69 -0.34 -16.81
N LEU A 63 -9.74 -0.48 -17.61
CA LEU A 63 -9.68 -1.23 -18.88
C LEU A 63 -8.71 -0.57 -19.86
N LEU A 64 -8.76 0.75 -20.01
CA LEU A 64 -7.85 1.50 -20.87
C LEU A 64 -6.40 1.32 -20.41
N ILE A 65 -6.12 1.46 -19.12
CA ILE A 65 -4.76 1.26 -18.58
C ILE A 65 -4.32 -0.20 -18.77
N SER A 66 -5.19 -1.17 -18.49
CA SER A 66 -4.90 -2.60 -18.70
C SER A 66 -4.55 -2.91 -20.16
N LEU A 67 -5.29 -2.36 -21.12
CA LEU A 67 -5.00 -2.50 -22.55
C LEU A 67 -3.69 -1.82 -22.93
N LEU A 68 -3.43 -0.60 -22.45
CA LEU A 68 -2.15 0.09 -22.71
C LEU A 68 -0.96 -0.72 -22.18
N VAL A 69 -1.06 -1.30 -20.99
CA VAL A 69 -0.03 -2.17 -20.39
C VAL A 69 0.13 -3.44 -21.22
N SER A 70 -0.96 -4.06 -21.64
CA SER A 70 -0.94 -5.30 -22.44
C SER A 70 -0.27 -5.08 -23.81
N PHE A 71 -0.63 -4.02 -24.54
CA PHE A 71 -0.02 -3.71 -25.85
C PHE A 71 1.47 -3.34 -25.75
N ASN A 72 1.91 -2.78 -24.62
CA ASN A 72 3.30 -2.41 -24.39
C ASN A 72 4.05 -3.40 -23.50
N SER A 73 3.53 -4.62 -23.28
CA SER A 73 4.07 -5.58 -22.31
C SER A 73 5.54 -5.94 -22.57
N THR A 74 5.95 -6.12 -23.80
CA THR A 74 7.35 -6.43 -24.18
C THR A 74 8.29 -5.28 -23.86
N TYR A 75 7.90 -4.03 -24.23
CA TYR A 75 8.68 -2.84 -23.90
C TYR A 75 8.79 -2.63 -22.38
N LEU A 76 7.68 -2.81 -21.67
CA LEU A 76 7.66 -2.70 -20.21
C LEU A 76 8.50 -3.80 -19.55
N SER A 77 8.45 -5.04 -20.05
CA SER A 77 9.28 -6.13 -19.55
C SER A 77 10.76 -5.81 -19.71
N PHE A 78 11.19 -5.34 -20.89
CA PHE A 78 12.57 -4.92 -21.10
C PHE A 78 12.99 -3.78 -20.14
N ARG A 79 12.14 -2.78 -19.96
CA ARG A 79 12.45 -1.63 -19.08
C ARG A 79 12.43 -1.96 -17.59
N LEU A 80 11.50 -2.80 -17.15
CA LEU A 80 11.32 -3.15 -15.74
C LEU A 80 12.19 -4.33 -15.31
N LEU A 81 12.25 -5.37 -16.13
CA LEU A 81 12.87 -6.66 -15.81
C LEU A 81 14.17 -6.91 -16.57
N GLN A 82 14.54 -6.01 -17.46
CA GLN A 82 15.72 -6.09 -18.36
C GLN A 82 15.76 -7.38 -19.20
N ASP A 83 14.59 -7.99 -19.44
CA ASP A 83 14.42 -9.18 -20.25
C ASP A 83 13.05 -9.16 -20.96
N GLU A 84 13.06 -9.20 -22.29
CA GLU A 84 11.85 -9.19 -23.12
C GLU A 84 11.03 -10.48 -22.99
N ASN A 85 11.69 -11.61 -22.68
CA ASN A 85 11.02 -12.90 -22.56
C ASN A 85 10.15 -13.00 -21.29
N LEU A 86 10.27 -12.05 -20.36
CA LEU A 86 9.48 -11.98 -19.14
C LEU A 86 8.15 -11.20 -19.31
N ASN A 87 7.73 -10.93 -20.56
CA ASN A 87 6.50 -10.20 -20.85
C ASN A 87 5.24 -10.87 -20.29
N LEU A 88 5.23 -12.21 -20.14
CA LEU A 88 4.13 -12.96 -19.53
C LEU A 88 3.86 -12.53 -18.09
N PHE A 89 4.89 -12.11 -17.33
CA PHE A 89 4.70 -11.60 -15.96
C PHE A 89 3.95 -10.27 -15.96
N ILE A 90 4.22 -9.40 -16.94
CA ILE A 90 3.47 -8.13 -17.11
C ILE A 90 2.04 -8.40 -17.57
N LEU A 91 1.84 -9.34 -18.50
CA LEU A 91 0.49 -9.71 -18.95
C LEU A 91 -0.36 -10.32 -17.83
N SER A 92 0.25 -11.06 -16.90
CA SER A 92 -0.46 -11.69 -15.77
C SER A 92 -1.16 -10.71 -14.85
N ILE A 93 -0.66 -9.46 -14.75
CA ILE A 93 -1.26 -8.44 -13.90
C ILE A 93 -2.33 -7.59 -14.60
N CYS A 94 -2.47 -7.68 -15.93
CA CYS A 94 -3.46 -6.91 -16.68
C CYS A 94 -4.90 -7.15 -16.21
N PRO A 95 -5.38 -8.40 -16.02
CA PRO A 95 -6.71 -8.63 -15.46
C PRO A 95 -6.82 -8.15 -14.01
N ALA A 96 -5.74 -8.23 -13.21
CA ALA A 96 -5.73 -7.74 -11.84
C ALA A 96 -6.04 -6.24 -11.75
N ILE A 97 -5.52 -5.41 -12.68
CA ILE A 97 -5.77 -3.97 -12.71
C ILE A 97 -7.27 -3.67 -12.73
N VAL A 98 -8.01 -4.36 -13.58
CA VAL A 98 -9.47 -4.15 -13.73
C VAL A 98 -10.22 -4.69 -12.52
N ILE A 99 -9.91 -5.92 -12.09
CA ILE A 99 -10.63 -6.60 -11.00
C ILE A 99 -10.42 -5.88 -9.67
N ILE A 100 -9.18 -5.48 -9.34
CA ILE A 100 -8.88 -4.70 -8.12
C ILE A 100 -9.59 -3.34 -8.14
N THR A 101 -9.67 -2.71 -9.31
CA THR A 101 -10.38 -1.44 -9.45
C THR A 101 -11.87 -1.59 -9.11
N ILE A 102 -12.54 -2.60 -9.65
CA ILE A 102 -13.94 -2.92 -9.34
C ILE A 102 -14.09 -3.26 -7.84
N SER A 103 -13.21 -4.09 -7.30
CA SER A 103 -13.18 -4.47 -5.88
C SER A 103 -13.10 -3.23 -4.98
N ASN A 104 -12.22 -2.29 -5.29
CA ASN A 104 -12.06 -1.06 -4.51
C ASN A 104 -13.29 -0.15 -4.55
N VAL A 105 -13.99 -0.07 -5.68
CA VAL A 105 -15.24 0.69 -5.80
C VAL A 105 -16.36 0.03 -4.97
N LEU A 106 -16.51 -1.29 -5.05
CA LEU A 106 -17.48 -2.05 -4.23
C LEU A 106 -17.21 -1.86 -2.74
N ARG A 107 -15.95 -2.01 -2.33
CA ARG A 107 -15.50 -1.82 -0.94
C ARG A 107 -15.85 -0.42 -0.43
N SER A 108 -15.65 0.60 -1.24
CA SER A 108 -15.95 2.01 -0.92
C SER A 108 -17.43 2.27 -0.71
N TYR A 109 -18.28 1.65 -1.51
CA TYR A 109 -19.73 1.72 -1.33
C TYR A 109 -20.15 1.16 0.04
N PHE A 110 -19.65 -0.04 0.39
CA PHE A 110 -19.95 -0.65 1.69
C PHE A 110 -19.44 0.19 2.87
N TYR A 111 -18.27 0.83 2.73
CA TYR A 111 -17.76 1.76 3.74
C TYR A 111 -18.68 2.99 3.86
N GLY A 112 -19.16 3.53 2.74
CA GLY A 112 -20.09 4.66 2.71
C GLY A 112 -21.42 4.37 3.42
N ILE A 113 -21.96 3.15 3.27
CA ILE A 113 -23.18 2.72 3.99
C ILE A 113 -22.89 2.14 5.37
N LYS A 114 -21.66 2.27 5.88
CA LYS A 114 -21.19 1.81 7.20
C LYS A 114 -21.26 0.29 7.43
N LYS A 115 -21.24 -0.52 6.37
CA LYS A 115 -21.22 -1.98 6.44
C LYS A 115 -19.80 -2.54 6.27
N VAL A 116 -18.93 -2.22 7.20
CA VAL A 116 -17.49 -2.53 7.17
C VAL A 116 -17.21 -4.04 7.19
N MET A 117 -18.11 -4.85 7.76
CA MET A 117 -17.93 -6.31 7.86
C MET A 117 -17.93 -7.01 6.49
N VAL A 118 -18.69 -6.51 5.51
CA VAL A 118 -18.74 -7.12 4.17
C VAL A 118 -17.37 -7.05 3.48
N PRO A 119 -16.73 -5.90 3.33
CA PRO A 119 -15.37 -5.85 2.80
C PRO A 119 -14.35 -6.64 3.62
N ALA A 120 -14.47 -6.64 4.96
CA ALA A 120 -13.54 -7.36 5.82
C ALA A 120 -13.58 -8.88 5.57
N ILE A 121 -14.79 -9.47 5.52
CA ILE A 121 -14.96 -10.90 5.17
C ILE A 121 -14.48 -11.15 3.74
N GLY A 122 -14.81 -10.28 2.79
CA GLY A 122 -14.35 -10.39 1.41
C GLY A 122 -12.83 -10.46 1.29
N GLN A 123 -12.10 -9.64 2.05
CA GLN A 123 -10.62 -9.67 2.09
C GLN A 123 -10.08 -11.00 2.65
N VAL A 124 -10.74 -11.58 3.65
CA VAL A 124 -10.33 -12.89 4.18
C VAL A 124 -10.55 -13.99 3.13
N ILE A 125 -11.69 -13.99 2.45
CA ILE A 125 -11.99 -14.93 1.36
C ILE A 125 -10.96 -14.79 0.24
N GLU A 126 -10.64 -13.57 -0.16
CA GLU A 126 -9.60 -13.24 -1.15
C GLU A 126 -8.26 -13.89 -0.79
N GLN A 127 -7.79 -13.69 0.43
CA GLN A 127 -6.48 -14.21 0.86
C GLN A 127 -6.48 -15.75 0.93
N ILE A 128 -7.53 -16.35 1.47
CA ILE A 128 -7.66 -17.81 1.52
C ILE A 128 -7.66 -18.39 0.09
N THR A 129 -8.44 -17.82 -0.81
CA THR A 129 -8.51 -18.29 -2.20
C THR A 129 -7.17 -18.14 -2.91
N ARG A 130 -6.48 -17.00 -2.73
CA ARG A 130 -5.16 -16.76 -3.29
C ARG A 130 -4.14 -17.80 -2.81
N ILE A 131 -4.07 -18.03 -1.50
CA ILE A 131 -3.17 -19.01 -0.90
C ILE A 131 -3.46 -20.42 -1.42
N LEU A 132 -4.72 -20.84 -1.39
CA LEU A 132 -5.14 -22.17 -1.87
C LEU A 132 -4.81 -22.36 -3.36
N PHE A 133 -5.08 -21.35 -4.21
CA PHE A 133 -4.79 -21.41 -5.64
C PHE A 133 -3.29 -21.61 -5.90
N VAL A 134 -2.46 -20.77 -5.27
CA VAL A 134 -1.01 -20.83 -5.45
C VAL A 134 -0.45 -22.13 -4.89
N PHE A 135 -0.90 -22.55 -3.70
CA PHE A 135 -0.45 -23.78 -3.04
C PHE A 135 -0.78 -25.03 -3.86
N LEU A 136 -2.02 -25.16 -4.31
CA LEU A 136 -2.46 -26.33 -5.10
C LEU A 136 -1.68 -26.45 -6.42
N LEU A 137 -1.48 -25.33 -7.13
CA LEU A 137 -0.75 -25.38 -8.39
C LEU A 137 0.77 -25.57 -8.19
N ALA A 138 1.33 -25.02 -7.13
CA ALA A 138 2.75 -25.19 -6.82
C ALA A 138 3.10 -26.65 -6.48
N MET A 139 2.14 -27.50 -6.06
CA MET A 139 2.37 -28.92 -5.84
C MET A 139 2.64 -29.71 -7.13
N TYR A 140 2.13 -29.22 -8.28
CA TYR A 140 2.29 -29.90 -9.57
C TYR A 140 3.38 -29.31 -10.46
N ILE A 141 3.97 -28.17 -10.06
CA ILE A 141 4.91 -27.42 -10.90
C ILE A 141 6.25 -27.28 -10.20
N ASN A 142 7.29 -27.80 -10.85
CA ASN A 142 8.67 -27.73 -10.34
C ASN A 142 9.45 -26.49 -10.85
N ASP A 143 8.95 -25.83 -11.89
CA ASP A 143 9.61 -24.66 -12.46
C ASP A 143 9.38 -23.41 -11.61
N LYS A 144 10.47 -22.80 -11.13
CA LYS A 144 10.44 -21.61 -10.28
C LYS A 144 9.85 -20.38 -10.97
N ALA A 145 10.08 -20.22 -12.28
CA ALA A 145 9.53 -19.12 -13.05
C ALA A 145 8.00 -19.25 -13.19
N MET A 146 7.52 -20.47 -13.45
CA MET A 146 6.10 -20.76 -13.55
C MET A 146 5.38 -20.55 -12.22
N ILE A 147 6.00 -20.87 -11.09
CA ILE A 147 5.45 -20.57 -9.73
C ILE A 147 5.31 -19.05 -9.54
N CYS A 148 6.27 -18.25 -9.98
CA CYS A 148 6.18 -16.79 -9.91
C CYS A 148 4.99 -16.28 -10.74
N TYR A 149 4.82 -16.76 -11.97
CA TYR A 149 3.70 -16.42 -12.86
C TYR A 149 2.34 -16.76 -12.21
N ILE A 150 2.20 -17.97 -11.66
CA ILE A 150 0.99 -18.42 -10.97
C ILE A 150 0.68 -17.54 -9.75
N THR A 151 1.70 -17.09 -9.03
CA THR A 151 1.49 -16.22 -7.86
C THR A 151 0.97 -14.84 -8.28
N LEU A 152 1.43 -14.29 -9.39
CA LEU A 152 0.89 -13.05 -9.95
C LEU A 152 -0.56 -13.23 -10.44
N LEU A 153 -0.87 -14.34 -11.12
CA LEU A 153 -2.26 -14.67 -11.49
C LEU A 153 -3.16 -14.89 -10.27
N GLY A 154 -2.61 -15.41 -9.18
CA GLY A 154 -3.30 -15.61 -7.91
C GLY A 154 -3.87 -14.30 -7.35
N ILE A 155 -3.28 -13.15 -7.66
CA ILE A 155 -3.82 -11.83 -7.30
C ILE A 155 -5.18 -11.64 -7.98
N SER A 156 -5.26 -11.88 -9.29
CA SER A 156 -6.50 -11.71 -10.06
C SER A 156 -7.59 -12.66 -9.59
N ILE A 157 -7.24 -13.91 -9.27
CA ILE A 157 -8.19 -14.94 -8.84
C ILE A 157 -8.73 -14.64 -7.42
N GLY A 158 -7.84 -14.28 -6.49
CA GLY A 158 -8.26 -13.88 -5.15
C GLY A 158 -9.19 -12.67 -5.16
N GLU A 159 -8.82 -11.62 -5.89
CA GLU A 159 -9.68 -10.42 -6.01
C GLU A 159 -11.00 -10.73 -6.74
N SER A 160 -11.02 -11.65 -7.70
CA SER A 160 -12.27 -12.08 -8.36
C SER A 160 -13.24 -12.68 -7.36
N THR A 161 -12.78 -13.52 -6.45
CA THR A 161 -13.66 -14.12 -5.40
C THR A 161 -14.18 -13.06 -4.43
N ASN A 162 -13.36 -12.06 -4.11
CA ASN A 162 -13.77 -10.91 -3.30
C ASN A 162 -14.88 -10.09 -4.02
N VAL A 163 -14.69 -9.78 -5.31
CA VAL A 163 -15.71 -9.10 -6.13
C VAL A 163 -17.00 -9.88 -6.19
N ILE A 164 -16.95 -11.19 -6.42
CA ILE A 164 -18.13 -12.06 -6.44
C ILE A 164 -18.85 -12.02 -5.09
N TYR A 165 -18.13 -12.18 -3.98
CA TYR A 165 -18.73 -12.15 -2.64
C TYR A 165 -19.39 -10.81 -2.34
N MET A 166 -18.70 -9.67 -2.63
CA MET A 166 -19.27 -8.34 -2.42
C MET A 166 -20.46 -8.07 -3.33
N SER A 167 -20.44 -8.55 -4.58
CA SER A 167 -21.56 -8.42 -5.52
C SER A 167 -22.80 -9.20 -5.06
N ILE A 168 -22.63 -10.42 -4.54
CA ILE A 168 -23.71 -11.19 -3.94
C ILE A 168 -24.27 -10.49 -2.70
N SER A 169 -23.39 -9.92 -1.86
CA SER A 169 -23.80 -9.17 -0.68
C SER A 169 -24.58 -7.91 -1.05
N LEU A 170 -24.18 -7.25 -2.14
CA LEU A 170 -24.87 -6.08 -2.68
C LEU A 170 -26.26 -6.44 -3.21
N TYR A 171 -26.38 -7.58 -3.90
CA TYR A 171 -27.66 -8.09 -4.39
C TYR A 171 -28.67 -8.38 -3.25
N LYS A 172 -28.20 -8.96 -2.15
CA LYS A 172 -29.00 -9.20 -0.95
C LYS A 172 -29.48 -7.92 -0.28
N GLU A 173 -28.78 -6.81 -0.47
CA GLU A 173 -29.11 -5.51 0.06
C GLU A 173 -30.17 -4.78 -0.79
N SER A 174 -31.29 -5.36 -1.07
CA SER A 174 -32.46 -4.97 -1.92
C SER A 174 -32.66 -3.48 -2.30
N SER A 175 -31.80 -2.54 -1.86
CA SER A 175 -31.89 -1.10 -2.14
C SER A 175 -31.51 -0.74 -3.58
N LEU A 176 -30.74 -1.59 -4.28
CA LEU A 176 -30.36 -1.37 -5.69
C LEU A 176 -31.39 -1.89 -6.70
N TYR A 177 -32.36 -2.70 -6.26
CA TYR A 177 -33.28 -3.38 -7.17
C TYR A 177 -34.52 -2.56 -7.59
N ASN A 178 -34.74 -1.40 -6.99
CA ASN A 178 -35.74 -0.49 -7.54
C ASN A 178 -35.24 -0.01 -8.90
N LYS A 179 -35.99 -0.26 -9.97
CA LYS A 179 -35.72 0.13 -11.37
C LYS A 179 -35.25 1.58 -11.45
N PHE A 180 -33.93 1.77 -11.38
CA PHE A 180 -33.34 3.11 -11.57
C PHE A 180 -33.18 3.37 -13.05
N THR A 181 -33.98 4.26 -13.58
CA THR A 181 -33.64 4.98 -14.81
C THR A 181 -32.64 6.07 -14.43
N ILE A 182 -31.34 5.81 -14.63
CA ILE A 182 -30.31 6.84 -14.46
C ILE A 182 -30.41 7.76 -15.67
N ARG A 183 -30.74 9.03 -15.45
CA ARG A 183 -30.70 10.05 -16.50
C ARG A 183 -29.22 10.36 -16.82
N LEU A 184 -28.89 10.57 -18.07
CA LEU A 184 -27.52 10.93 -18.49
C LEU A 184 -26.98 12.16 -17.74
N LYS A 185 -27.83 13.12 -17.41
CA LYS A 185 -27.44 14.29 -16.61
C LYS A 185 -27.00 13.92 -15.19
N ASP A 186 -27.73 13.01 -14.53
CA ASP A 186 -27.42 12.56 -13.16
C ASP A 186 -26.13 11.74 -13.15
N PHE A 187 -25.92 10.91 -14.17
CA PHE A 187 -24.68 10.15 -14.37
C PHE A 187 -23.47 11.09 -14.55
N TYR A 188 -23.56 12.08 -15.44
CA TYR A 188 -22.50 13.03 -15.69
C TYR A 188 -22.16 13.85 -14.43
N TYR A 189 -23.19 14.36 -13.75
CA TYR A 189 -23.04 15.12 -12.50
C TYR A 189 -22.33 14.29 -11.43
N ALA A 190 -22.79 13.08 -11.15
CA ALA A 190 -22.20 12.20 -10.14
C ALA A 190 -20.74 11.81 -10.48
N SER A 191 -20.46 11.52 -11.76
CA SER A 191 -19.10 11.23 -12.23
C SER A 191 -18.15 12.41 -12.01
N MET A 192 -18.59 13.63 -12.39
CA MET A 192 -17.78 14.84 -12.24
C MET A 192 -17.55 15.22 -10.79
N GLU A 193 -18.55 15.09 -9.92
CA GLU A 193 -18.41 15.37 -8.50
C GLU A 193 -17.44 14.39 -7.83
N THR A 194 -17.55 13.10 -8.16
CA THR A 194 -16.60 12.08 -7.66
C THR A 194 -15.18 12.36 -8.15
N LEU A 195 -14.97 12.67 -9.43
CA LEU A 195 -13.66 12.96 -9.98
C LEU A 195 -13.03 14.23 -9.39
N LYS A 196 -13.80 15.31 -9.24
CA LYS A 196 -13.31 16.55 -8.59
C LYS A 196 -12.81 16.31 -7.17
N MET A 197 -13.51 15.47 -6.40
CA MET A 197 -13.08 15.11 -5.04
C MET A 197 -11.94 14.11 -5.04
N ALA A 198 -11.91 13.18 -6.00
CA ALA A 198 -10.88 12.14 -6.10
C ALA A 198 -9.53 12.70 -6.53
N LEU A 199 -9.49 13.69 -7.42
CA LEU A 199 -8.27 14.14 -8.09
C LEU A 199 -7.19 14.66 -7.10
N PRO A 200 -7.48 15.55 -6.13
CA PRO A 200 -6.49 15.98 -5.15
C PRO A 200 -5.95 14.83 -4.28
N ILE A 201 -6.84 13.91 -3.89
CA ILE A 201 -6.46 12.75 -3.09
C ILE A 201 -5.55 11.81 -3.89
N THR A 202 -5.86 11.61 -5.17
CA THR A 202 -5.05 10.81 -6.09
C THR A 202 -3.65 11.39 -6.27
N CYS A 203 -3.53 12.68 -6.55
CA CYS A 203 -2.24 13.34 -6.75
C CYS A 203 -1.31 13.18 -5.55
N ASN A 204 -1.83 13.34 -4.32
CA ASN A 204 -1.02 13.20 -3.11
C ASN A 204 -0.52 11.75 -2.92
N LYS A 205 -1.38 10.76 -3.05
CA LYS A 205 -0.99 9.35 -2.90
C LYS A 205 -0.12 8.85 -4.05
N MET A 206 -0.36 9.29 -5.28
CA MET A 206 0.47 8.93 -6.45
C MET A 206 1.93 9.29 -6.26
N SER A 207 2.23 10.47 -5.71
CA SER A 207 3.60 10.88 -5.46
C SER A 207 4.36 9.84 -4.63
N SER A 208 3.75 9.34 -3.54
CA SER A 208 4.37 8.31 -2.69
C SER A 208 4.52 6.97 -3.42
N VAL A 209 3.52 6.54 -4.17
CA VAL A 209 3.56 5.26 -4.91
C VAL A 209 4.60 5.30 -6.02
N ILE A 210 4.69 6.41 -6.77
CA ILE A 210 5.69 6.58 -7.82
C ILE A 210 7.10 6.52 -7.23
N LEU A 211 7.38 7.26 -6.15
CA LEU A 211 8.68 7.25 -5.50
C LEU A 211 9.08 5.88 -4.98
N GLN A 212 8.14 5.14 -4.39
CA GLN A 212 8.37 3.76 -3.94
C GLN A 212 8.67 2.82 -5.10
N SER A 213 7.95 2.98 -6.21
CA SER A 213 8.15 2.16 -7.41
C SER A 213 9.47 2.47 -8.11
N VAL A 214 9.84 3.76 -8.19
CA VAL A 214 11.16 4.18 -8.68
C VAL A 214 12.27 3.59 -7.82
N SER A 215 12.13 3.57 -6.49
CA SER A 215 13.08 2.89 -5.60
C SER A 215 13.22 1.41 -5.94
N SER A 216 12.11 0.72 -6.21
CA SER A 216 12.13 -0.72 -6.53
C SER A 216 12.85 -1.05 -7.85
N MET A 217 12.78 -0.16 -8.83
CA MET A 217 13.49 -0.31 -10.13
C MET A 217 14.97 0.05 -10.02
N ILE A 218 15.29 1.07 -9.23
CA ILE A 218 16.67 1.55 -9.06
C ILE A 218 17.52 0.51 -8.31
N VAL A 219 16.98 -0.18 -7.30
CA VAL A 219 17.79 -1.04 -6.44
C VAL A 219 18.50 -2.14 -7.22
N PRO A 220 17.83 -3.02 -8.02
CA PRO A 220 18.55 -4.04 -8.77
C PRO A 220 19.53 -3.46 -9.80
N SER A 221 19.12 -2.42 -10.55
CA SER A 221 19.95 -1.84 -11.60
C SER A 221 21.21 -1.18 -11.05
N ARG A 222 21.17 -0.56 -9.87
CA ARG A 222 22.34 0.06 -9.24
C ARG A 222 23.25 -0.95 -8.55
N LEU A 223 22.72 -2.06 -8.05
CA LEU A 223 23.53 -3.17 -7.54
C LEU A 223 24.36 -3.83 -8.64
N VAL A 224 23.89 -3.88 -9.89
CA VAL A 224 24.70 -4.35 -11.02
C VAL A 224 25.95 -3.50 -11.19
N LEU A 225 25.86 -2.18 -11.01
CA LEU A 225 27.01 -1.28 -11.11
C LEU A 225 28.06 -1.48 -9.99
N SER A 226 27.69 -2.14 -8.89
CA SER A 226 28.65 -2.54 -7.85
C SER A 226 29.47 -3.80 -8.20
N GLY A 227 29.31 -4.34 -9.42
CA GLY A 227 30.01 -5.52 -9.92
C GLY A 227 29.23 -6.83 -9.75
N MET A 228 27.94 -6.79 -9.40
CA MET A 228 27.09 -7.98 -9.28
C MET A 228 26.43 -8.35 -10.62
N THR A 229 26.15 -9.64 -10.78
CA THR A 229 25.28 -10.08 -11.90
C THR A 229 23.84 -9.62 -11.65
N TYR A 230 23.09 -9.37 -12.73
CA TYR A 230 21.70 -8.94 -12.64
C TYR A 230 20.83 -9.93 -11.85
N SER A 231 20.99 -11.24 -12.10
CA SER A 231 20.27 -12.30 -11.36
C SER A 231 20.53 -12.24 -9.85
N LYS A 232 21.79 -12.02 -9.44
CA LYS A 232 22.15 -11.87 -8.02
C LYS A 232 21.55 -10.62 -7.41
N SER A 233 21.54 -9.51 -8.15
CA SER A 233 20.98 -8.22 -7.70
C SER A 233 19.46 -8.31 -7.47
N ILE A 234 18.72 -8.95 -8.37
CA ILE A 234 17.30 -9.22 -8.21
C ILE A 234 17.05 -10.17 -7.03
N GLY A 235 17.88 -11.23 -6.90
CA GLY A 235 17.76 -12.17 -5.79
C GLY A 235 17.91 -11.48 -4.43
N LEU A 236 18.91 -10.62 -4.27
CA LEU A 236 19.12 -9.84 -3.04
C LEU A 236 17.94 -8.89 -2.75
N TYR A 237 17.44 -8.23 -3.78
CA TYR A 237 16.23 -7.40 -3.67
C TYR A 237 15.01 -8.24 -3.25
N GLY A 238 14.87 -9.44 -3.83
CA GLY A 238 13.82 -10.41 -3.46
C GLY A 238 13.91 -10.86 -2.01
N ILE A 239 15.12 -11.18 -1.51
CA ILE A 239 15.34 -11.53 -0.09
C ILE A 239 14.90 -10.37 0.81
N LEU A 240 15.35 -9.14 0.52
CA LEU A 240 14.97 -7.97 1.32
C LEU A 240 13.47 -7.74 1.36
N ASN A 241 12.82 -7.63 0.20
CA ASN A 241 11.40 -7.27 0.13
C ASN A 241 10.46 -8.46 0.38
N GLY A 242 10.87 -9.68 0.05
CA GLY A 242 10.06 -10.88 0.20
C GLY A 242 10.22 -11.61 1.52
N MET A 243 11.37 -11.48 2.20
CA MET A 243 11.64 -12.20 3.45
C MET A 243 11.85 -11.26 4.64
N VAL A 244 12.60 -10.16 4.47
CA VAL A 244 12.98 -9.27 5.59
C VAL A 244 11.90 -8.23 5.88
N MET A 245 11.44 -7.49 4.85
CA MET A 245 10.49 -6.40 5.02
C MET A 245 9.14 -6.82 5.61
N PRO A 246 8.57 -8.01 5.32
CA PRO A 246 7.36 -8.47 6.00
C PRO A 246 7.50 -8.51 7.51
N PHE A 247 8.63 -8.96 8.05
CA PHE A 247 8.88 -8.95 9.50
C PHE A 247 9.01 -7.53 10.05
N VAL A 248 9.73 -6.66 9.34
CA VAL A 248 9.89 -5.25 9.72
C VAL A 248 8.55 -4.53 9.79
N TYR A 249 7.56 -4.92 8.95
CA TYR A 249 6.23 -4.33 8.95
C TYR A 249 5.23 -4.95 9.94
N ILE A 250 5.51 -6.08 10.57
CA ILE A 250 4.61 -6.65 11.59
C ILE A 250 4.33 -5.67 12.74
N PRO A 251 5.34 -5.05 13.38
CA PRO A 251 5.09 -4.04 14.42
C PRO A 251 4.33 -2.81 13.92
N PHE A 252 4.56 -2.43 12.66
CA PHE A 252 3.84 -1.34 12.01
C PHE A 252 2.33 -1.62 11.90
N THR A 253 1.90 -2.86 11.67
CA THR A 253 0.46 -3.20 11.62
C THR A 253 -0.21 -2.99 12.98
N ILE A 254 0.47 -3.27 14.08
CA ILE A 254 -0.03 -2.98 15.43
C ILE A 254 -0.17 -1.46 15.63
N GLY A 255 0.83 -0.68 15.22
CA GLY A 255 0.78 0.78 15.26
C GLY A 255 -0.37 1.35 14.41
N SER A 256 -0.60 0.82 13.21
CA SER A 256 -1.67 1.28 12.32
C SER A 256 -3.07 1.02 12.90
N ALA A 257 -3.29 -0.09 13.59
CA ALA A 257 -4.55 -0.38 14.27
C ALA A 257 -4.87 0.65 15.39
N LEU A 258 -3.85 1.09 16.12
CA LEU A 258 -3.99 2.17 17.12
C LEU A 258 -4.37 3.50 16.46
N VAL A 259 -3.78 3.80 15.32
CA VAL A 259 -3.95 5.06 14.58
C VAL A 259 -5.37 5.25 14.06
N VAL A 260 -6.05 4.20 13.62
CA VAL A 260 -7.44 4.28 13.10
C VAL A 260 -8.39 4.93 14.13
N ASN A 261 -8.21 4.64 15.41
CA ASN A 261 -9.02 5.23 16.48
C ASN A 261 -8.47 6.57 16.98
N LEU A 262 -7.18 6.83 16.77
CA LEU A 262 -6.49 8.00 17.31
C LEU A 262 -6.91 9.29 16.60
N ILE A 263 -6.97 9.27 15.27
CA ILE A 263 -7.30 10.44 14.47
C ILE A 263 -8.66 11.04 14.84
N PRO A 264 -9.79 10.28 14.83
CA PRO A 264 -11.09 10.81 15.22
C PRO A 264 -11.10 11.28 16.67
N SER A 265 -10.46 10.50 17.56
CA SER A 265 -10.44 10.78 19.00
C SER A 265 -9.70 12.08 19.33
N ILE A 266 -8.56 12.36 18.69
CA ILE A 266 -7.83 13.62 18.87
C ILE A 266 -8.60 14.79 18.27
N SER A 267 -9.09 14.64 17.04
CA SER A 267 -9.86 15.69 16.35
C SER A 267 -11.11 16.10 17.14
N GLN A 268 -11.79 15.15 17.78
CA GLN A 268 -12.94 15.43 18.63
C GLN A 268 -12.55 16.25 19.88
N GLU A 269 -11.46 15.90 20.56
CA GLU A 269 -11.02 16.65 21.76
C GLU A 269 -10.53 18.07 21.41
N ILE A 270 -9.95 18.25 20.21
CA ILE A 270 -9.60 19.58 19.69
C ILE A 270 -10.86 20.42 19.46
N ALA A 271 -11.89 19.84 18.82
CA ALA A 271 -13.16 20.53 18.58
C ALA A 271 -13.87 20.93 19.88
N LEU A 272 -13.66 20.18 20.98
CA LEU A 272 -14.17 20.47 22.30
C LEU A 272 -13.26 21.39 23.13
N ASN A 273 -12.16 21.92 22.57
CA ASN A 273 -11.14 22.73 23.23
C ASN A 273 -10.50 22.06 24.49
N LYS A 274 -10.47 20.70 24.52
CA LYS A 274 -9.92 19.92 25.62
C LYS A 274 -8.45 19.60 25.43
N TYR A 275 -7.59 20.60 25.29
CA TYR A 275 -6.17 20.46 24.94
C TYR A 275 -5.35 19.57 25.89
N LYS A 276 -5.71 19.54 27.18
CA LYS A 276 -5.08 18.63 28.16
C LYS A 276 -5.31 17.15 27.79
N LYS A 277 -6.52 16.81 27.35
CA LYS A 277 -6.83 15.44 26.87
C LYS A 277 -6.17 15.12 25.56
N VAL A 278 -6.06 16.09 24.64
CA VAL A 278 -5.30 15.95 23.38
C VAL A 278 -3.87 15.56 23.68
N LYS A 279 -3.17 16.30 24.55
CA LYS A 279 -1.79 16.02 24.94
C LYS A 279 -1.63 14.65 25.60
N MET A 280 -2.57 14.28 26.48
CA MET A 280 -2.56 12.96 27.13
C MET A 280 -2.70 11.83 26.10
N LYS A 281 -3.62 11.94 25.13
CA LYS A 281 -3.82 10.94 24.07
C LYS A 281 -2.60 10.82 23.17
N ILE A 282 -1.99 11.96 22.78
CA ILE A 282 -0.76 11.98 21.98
C ILE A 282 0.38 11.27 22.73
N ASN A 283 0.63 11.63 24.00
CA ASN A 283 1.70 11.04 24.79
C ASN A 283 1.49 9.53 24.98
N TYR A 284 0.25 9.10 25.26
CA TYR A 284 -0.09 7.68 25.40
C TYR A 284 0.18 6.91 24.09
N SER A 285 -0.22 7.46 22.95
CA SER A 285 -0.01 6.81 21.66
C SER A 285 1.47 6.72 21.29
N LEU A 286 2.23 7.78 21.55
CA LEU A 286 3.67 7.77 21.35
C LEU A 286 4.36 6.77 22.27
N ALA A 287 3.97 6.71 23.56
CA ALA A 287 4.54 5.76 24.51
C ALA A 287 4.28 4.30 24.08
N LEU A 288 3.06 3.97 23.64
CA LEU A 288 2.72 2.64 23.11
C LEU A 288 3.55 2.31 21.86
N THR A 289 3.63 3.26 20.92
CA THR A 289 4.39 3.05 19.66
C THR A 289 5.87 2.85 19.95
N ILE A 290 6.45 3.64 20.85
CA ILE A 290 7.84 3.51 21.29
C ILE A 290 8.04 2.14 21.96
N GLY A 291 7.13 1.74 22.85
CA GLY A 291 7.20 0.44 23.52
C GLY A 291 7.20 -0.74 22.55
N VAL A 292 6.24 -0.77 21.61
CA VAL A 292 6.17 -1.79 20.56
C VAL A 292 7.43 -1.76 19.68
N GLY A 293 7.86 -0.57 19.28
CA GLY A 293 9.04 -0.39 18.43
C GLY A 293 10.33 -0.86 19.10
N ILE A 294 10.55 -0.51 20.38
CA ILE A 294 11.74 -0.95 21.14
C ILE A 294 11.72 -2.46 21.34
N LEU A 295 10.59 -3.04 21.75
CA LEU A 295 10.47 -4.48 21.93
C LEU A 295 10.77 -5.23 20.64
N SER A 296 10.25 -4.76 19.51
CA SER A 296 10.53 -5.34 18.20
C SER A 296 11.99 -5.18 17.80
N SER A 297 12.61 -4.03 18.05
CA SER A 297 14.02 -3.77 17.78
C SER A 297 14.92 -4.71 18.58
N ILE A 298 14.66 -4.88 19.86
CA ILE A 298 15.39 -5.81 20.75
C ILE A 298 15.21 -7.25 20.23
N PHE A 299 13.98 -7.64 19.90
CA PHE A 299 13.67 -8.97 19.40
C PHE A 299 14.43 -9.27 18.09
N PHE A 300 14.43 -8.36 17.11
CA PHE A 300 15.14 -8.57 15.84
C PHE A 300 16.66 -8.51 15.99
N TYR A 301 17.18 -7.76 16.94
CA TYR A 301 18.60 -7.73 17.22
C TYR A 301 19.12 -9.10 17.74
N PHE A 302 18.39 -9.73 18.67
CA PHE A 302 18.77 -11.00 19.26
C PHE A 302 18.33 -12.22 18.43
N TYR A 303 17.12 -12.22 17.92
CA TYR A 303 16.48 -13.38 17.31
C TYR A 303 16.18 -13.22 15.80
N GLY A 304 16.54 -12.09 15.18
CA GLY A 304 16.25 -11.85 13.77
C GLY A 304 16.88 -12.87 12.81
N LYS A 305 18.07 -13.37 13.16
CA LYS A 305 18.77 -14.39 12.36
C LYS A 305 18.05 -15.74 12.44
N GLU A 306 17.74 -16.19 13.64
CA GLU A 306 17.06 -17.45 13.91
C GLU A 306 15.66 -17.46 13.30
N LEU A 307 14.93 -16.34 13.41
CA LEU A 307 13.59 -16.18 12.85
C LEU A 307 13.56 -16.44 11.34
N CYS A 308 14.46 -15.82 10.57
CA CYS A 308 14.52 -16.00 9.13
C CYS A 308 15.02 -17.41 8.74
N ILE A 309 15.90 -18.02 9.54
CA ILE A 309 16.34 -19.39 9.30
C ILE A 309 15.17 -20.36 9.51
N ILE A 310 14.39 -20.19 10.58
CA ILE A 310 13.25 -21.07 10.89
C ILE A 310 12.17 -20.94 9.82
N VAL A 311 11.82 -19.71 9.41
CA VAL A 311 10.68 -19.47 8.52
C VAL A 311 11.04 -19.69 7.05
N PHE A 312 12.22 -19.23 6.63
CA PHE A 312 12.63 -19.20 5.21
C PHE A 312 13.81 -20.10 4.88
N ASN A 313 14.44 -20.72 5.88
CA ASN A 313 15.70 -21.47 5.75
C ASN A 313 16.80 -20.63 5.05
N ASN A 314 16.84 -19.32 5.32
CA ASN A 314 17.74 -18.38 4.64
C ASN A 314 18.56 -17.57 5.67
N LYS A 315 19.88 -17.87 5.73
CA LYS A 315 20.83 -17.20 6.64
C LYS A 315 21.04 -15.73 6.27
N THR A 316 21.09 -15.42 4.96
CA THR A 316 21.32 -14.07 4.45
C THR A 316 20.18 -13.14 4.83
N ALA A 317 18.93 -13.60 4.69
CA ALA A 317 17.74 -12.86 5.16
C ALA A 317 17.83 -12.54 6.65
N GLY A 318 18.33 -13.51 7.45
CA GLY A 318 18.51 -13.32 8.89
C GLY A 318 19.55 -12.26 9.25
N GLU A 319 20.66 -12.21 8.53
CA GLU A 319 21.68 -11.17 8.71
C GLU A 319 21.14 -9.78 8.36
N TYR A 320 20.35 -9.67 7.28
CA TYR A 320 19.70 -8.42 6.88
C TYR A 320 18.65 -7.98 7.89
N LEU A 321 17.80 -8.88 8.38
CA LEU A 321 16.82 -8.55 9.42
C LEU A 321 17.49 -8.06 10.69
N LYS A 322 18.56 -8.74 11.13
CA LYS A 322 19.35 -8.28 12.27
C LYS A 322 19.95 -6.90 12.04
N SER A 323 20.44 -6.60 10.82
CA SER A 323 20.99 -5.28 10.49
C SER A 323 19.93 -4.18 10.43
N MET A 324 18.66 -4.54 10.18
CA MET A 324 17.51 -3.63 10.16
C MET A 324 16.78 -3.49 11.52
N TYR A 325 17.39 -3.94 12.62
CA TYR A 325 16.71 -3.99 13.93
C TYR A 325 16.10 -2.67 14.40
N LEU A 326 16.66 -1.52 14.01
CA LEU A 326 16.13 -0.19 14.34
C LEU A 326 14.97 0.26 13.45
N ALA A 327 14.85 -0.28 12.24
CA ALA A 327 13.85 0.15 11.27
C ALA A 327 12.40 0.06 11.79
N PRO A 328 11.95 -0.99 12.48
CA PRO A 328 10.59 -1.10 13.00
C PRO A 328 10.22 0.05 13.95
N LEU A 329 11.14 0.46 14.82
CA LEU A 329 10.90 1.55 15.78
C LEU A 329 10.59 2.86 15.05
N PHE A 330 11.43 3.24 14.09
CA PHE A 330 11.28 4.53 13.39
C PHE A 330 10.15 4.51 12.37
N LEU A 331 9.86 3.37 11.72
CA LEU A 331 8.72 3.23 10.83
C LEU A 331 7.39 3.34 11.59
N CYS A 332 7.27 2.69 12.77
CA CYS A 332 6.10 2.81 13.62
C CYS A 332 5.91 4.25 14.13
N LEU A 333 6.99 4.90 14.57
CA LEU A 333 6.96 6.29 15.01
C LEU A 333 6.54 7.24 13.90
N ASN A 334 7.08 7.06 12.69
CA ASN A 334 6.75 7.86 11.53
C ASN A 334 5.25 7.78 11.22
N GLN A 335 4.67 6.57 11.22
CA GLN A 335 3.23 6.35 11.00
C GLN A 335 2.38 7.04 12.07
N THR A 336 2.72 6.86 13.33
CA THR A 336 1.97 7.45 14.46
C THR A 336 2.05 8.97 14.45
N LEU A 337 3.23 9.54 14.25
CA LEU A 337 3.44 10.98 14.14
C LEU A 337 2.69 11.60 12.96
N SER A 338 2.79 10.98 11.77
CA SER A 338 2.04 11.39 10.60
C SER A 338 0.55 11.45 10.89
N SER A 339 0.01 10.42 11.54
CA SER A 339 -1.42 10.34 11.86
C SER A 339 -1.85 11.37 12.91
N ILE A 340 -1.00 11.66 13.91
CA ILE A 340 -1.24 12.75 14.85
C ILE A 340 -1.27 14.10 14.12
N LEU A 341 -0.35 14.33 13.18
CA LEU A 341 -0.32 15.56 12.37
C LEU A 341 -1.58 15.69 11.50
N HIS A 342 -2.10 14.60 10.94
CA HIS A 342 -3.39 14.58 10.25
C HIS A 342 -4.54 14.96 11.21
N ALA A 343 -4.56 14.43 12.42
CA ALA A 343 -5.59 14.71 13.41
C ALA A 343 -5.63 16.18 13.87
N ILE A 344 -4.48 16.86 13.89
CA ILE A 344 -4.36 18.28 14.24
C ILE A 344 -4.38 19.23 13.02
N ARG A 345 -4.85 18.75 11.86
CA ARG A 345 -4.99 19.49 10.59
C ARG A 345 -3.66 20.04 10.03
N LYS A 346 -2.57 19.34 10.25
CA LYS A 346 -1.24 19.63 9.64
C LYS A 346 -0.88 18.56 8.60
N GLU A 347 -1.88 17.98 7.90
CA GLU A 347 -1.74 16.90 6.92
C GLU A 347 -0.83 17.28 5.74
N VAL A 348 -0.92 18.51 5.26
CA VAL A 348 -0.09 18.98 4.12
C VAL A 348 1.40 18.92 4.49
N ILE A 349 1.75 19.40 5.68
CA ILE A 349 3.16 19.40 6.12
C ILE A 349 3.63 17.96 6.37
N ALA A 350 2.76 17.11 6.93
CA ALA A 350 3.06 15.68 7.11
C ALA A 350 3.35 15.00 5.75
N SER A 351 2.53 15.26 4.74
CA SER A 351 2.72 14.73 3.38
C SER A 351 4.02 15.23 2.75
N ILE A 352 4.33 16.52 2.89
CA ILE A 352 5.59 17.10 2.38
C ILE A 352 6.80 16.44 3.04
N ASN A 353 6.80 16.27 4.36
CA ASN A 353 7.89 15.61 5.07
C ASN A 353 8.10 14.16 4.61
N THR A 354 7.00 13.43 4.40
CA THR A 354 7.05 12.04 3.89
C THR A 354 7.63 11.99 2.48
N ILE A 355 7.17 12.87 1.57
CA ILE A 355 7.67 12.96 0.20
C ILE A 355 9.15 13.35 0.19
N LEU A 356 9.57 14.33 0.99
CA LEU A 356 10.97 14.70 1.14
C LEU A 356 11.83 13.51 1.58
N GLY A 357 11.38 12.77 2.59
CA GLY A 357 12.08 11.56 3.05
C GLY A 357 12.22 10.52 1.93
N MET A 358 11.16 10.28 1.16
CA MET A 358 11.20 9.35 0.02
C MET A 358 12.11 9.83 -1.11
N VAL A 359 12.11 11.12 -1.43
CA VAL A 359 13.03 11.69 -2.44
C VAL A 359 14.47 11.53 -2.00
N ILE A 360 14.79 11.85 -0.74
CA ILE A 360 16.13 11.65 -0.18
C ILE A 360 16.52 10.16 -0.23
N GLN A 361 15.58 9.26 0.08
CA GLN A 361 15.80 7.82 -0.02
C GLN A 361 16.19 7.41 -1.45
N VAL A 362 15.41 7.84 -2.47
CA VAL A 362 15.66 7.51 -3.88
C VAL A 362 17.03 8.03 -4.31
N VAL A 363 17.34 9.29 -3.99
CA VAL A 363 18.62 9.93 -4.31
C VAL A 363 19.79 9.19 -3.63
N ALA A 364 19.66 8.87 -2.34
CA ALA A 364 20.70 8.15 -1.61
C ALA A 364 20.90 6.73 -2.17
N LEU A 365 19.82 6.00 -2.52
CA LEU A 365 19.91 4.70 -3.17
C LEU A 365 20.64 4.79 -4.52
N TYR A 366 20.35 5.81 -5.31
CA TYR A 366 20.98 6.03 -6.62
C TYR A 366 22.50 6.16 -6.54
N PHE A 367 23.02 6.88 -5.53
CA PHE A 367 24.46 7.16 -5.39
C PHE A 367 25.20 6.12 -4.53
N LEU A 368 24.57 5.55 -3.50
CA LEU A 368 25.28 4.69 -2.53
C LEU A 368 25.23 3.20 -2.87
N LEU A 369 24.21 2.71 -3.57
CA LEU A 369 24.12 1.30 -3.97
C LEU A 369 25.25 0.84 -4.91
N PRO A 370 25.77 1.66 -5.85
CA PRO A 370 26.89 1.26 -6.70
C PRO A 370 28.21 1.08 -5.96
N LEU A 371 28.34 1.56 -4.72
CA LEU A 371 29.59 1.45 -3.96
C LEU A 371 29.83 -0.01 -3.53
N PRO A 372 30.93 -0.64 -3.99
CA PRO A 372 31.20 -2.05 -3.67
C PRO A 372 31.36 -2.33 -2.17
N SER A 373 31.77 -1.34 -1.38
CA SER A 373 31.95 -1.43 0.08
C SER A 373 30.64 -1.53 0.85
N LEU A 374 29.57 -0.90 0.34
CA LEU A 374 28.25 -0.86 1.01
C LEU A 374 27.29 -1.89 0.45
N ASN A 375 27.27 -2.03 -0.88
CA ASN A 375 26.47 -3.04 -1.55
C ASN A 375 24.99 -2.99 -1.12
N ILE A 376 24.31 -4.13 -0.95
CA ILE A 376 22.93 -4.24 -0.49
C ILE A 376 22.71 -3.64 0.92
N TYR A 377 23.75 -3.57 1.75
CA TYR A 377 23.65 -2.91 3.07
C TYR A 377 23.37 -1.41 2.96
N ALA A 378 23.74 -0.78 1.84
CA ALA A 378 23.33 0.62 1.57
C ALA A 378 21.82 0.76 1.64
N TYR A 379 21.04 -0.17 1.05
CA TYR A 379 19.58 -0.15 1.12
C TYR A 379 19.09 -0.20 2.58
N ILE A 380 19.63 -1.12 3.38
CA ILE A 380 19.27 -1.30 4.79
C ILE A 380 19.49 -0.01 5.59
N TYR A 381 20.68 0.58 5.45
CA TYR A 381 21.04 1.80 6.17
C TYR A 381 20.25 3.02 5.68
N ILE A 382 20.03 3.16 4.37
CA ILE A 382 19.27 4.27 3.80
C ILE A 382 17.80 4.24 4.24
N VAL A 383 17.14 3.07 4.18
CA VAL A 383 15.75 2.94 4.64
C VAL A 383 15.62 3.30 6.12
N THR A 384 16.55 2.85 6.95
CA THR A 384 16.55 3.17 8.38
C THR A 384 16.85 4.66 8.63
N ALA A 385 17.85 5.22 7.95
CA ALA A 385 18.24 6.62 8.10
C ALA A 385 17.14 7.58 7.64
N THR A 386 16.46 7.28 6.53
CA THR A 386 15.34 8.09 6.04
C THR A 386 14.10 7.98 6.93
N ALA A 387 13.85 6.82 7.54
CA ALA A 387 12.82 6.68 8.56
C ALA A 387 13.13 7.52 9.81
N ILE A 388 14.38 7.58 10.24
CA ILE A 388 14.84 8.47 11.33
C ILE A 388 14.63 9.93 10.94
N LEU A 389 15.08 10.33 9.76
CA LEU A 389 14.95 11.70 9.27
C LEU A 389 13.49 12.17 9.24
N THR A 390 12.60 11.37 8.64
CA THR A 390 11.17 11.71 8.58
C THR A 390 10.52 11.76 9.96
N THR A 391 10.92 10.88 10.87
CA THR A 391 10.48 10.91 12.28
C THR A 391 10.90 12.23 12.96
N ILE A 392 12.14 12.68 12.75
CA ILE A 392 12.63 13.96 13.29
C ILE A 392 11.82 15.13 12.71
N LEU A 393 11.61 15.17 11.39
CA LEU A 393 10.83 16.21 10.73
C LEU A 393 9.39 16.28 11.28
N HIS A 394 8.72 15.14 11.40
CA HIS A 394 7.37 15.08 11.97
C HIS A 394 7.35 15.53 13.43
N THR A 395 8.34 15.14 14.23
CA THR A 395 8.45 15.54 15.64
C THR A 395 8.61 17.04 15.81
N ILE A 396 9.46 17.68 14.97
CA ILE A 396 9.64 19.14 14.98
C ILE A 396 8.31 19.86 14.69
N VAL A 397 7.58 19.39 13.67
CA VAL A 397 6.26 19.97 13.32
C VAL A 397 5.25 19.76 14.45
N LEU A 398 5.24 18.58 15.07
CA LEU A 398 4.34 18.29 16.19
C LEU A 398 4.61 19.20 17.39
N ILE A 399 5.88 19.38 17.76
CA ILE A 399 6.26 20.27 18.88
C ILE A 399 5.81 21.71 18.61
N LYS A 400 6.03 22.22 17.38
CA LYS A 400 5.56 23.56 16.99
C LYS A 400 4.04 23.67 17.09
N ALA A 401 3.30 22.71 16.51
CA ALA A 401 1.85 22.70 16.53
C ALA A 401 1.27 22.60 17.94
N LEU A 402 1.88 21.81 18.85
CA LEU A 402 1.45 21.72 20.25
C LEU A 402 1.72 23.01 21.06
N ARG A 403 2.69 23.82 20.67
CA ARG A 403 2.91 25.15 21.24
C ARG A 403 1.82 26.14 20.78
N GLU A 404 1.44 26.08 19.49
CA GLU A 404 0.35 26.90 18.94
C GLU A 404 -1.03 26.59 19.57
N LEU A 405 -1.28 25.33 19.93
CA LEU A 405 -2.52 24.90 20.60
C LEU A 405 -2.62 25.32 22.08
N LYS A 406 -1.57 25.88 22.67
CA LYS A 406 -1.57 26.35 24.06
C LYS A 406 -2.03 27.82 24.23
N TYR A 407 -2.17 28.57 23.15
CA TYR A 407 -2.66 29.94 23.10
C TYR A 407 -4.04 29.99 22.41
#